data_2d25fa4049f25b0832da4013d080184b
#
_entry.id   2d25fa4049f25b0832da4013d080184b
#
_cell.length_a   1.000
_cell.length_b   1.000
_cell.length_c   1.000
_cell.angle_alpha   90.00
_cell.angle_beta   90.00
_cell.angle_gamma   90.00
#
_symmetry.space_group_name_H-M   'P 1'
#
loop_
_entity.id
_entity.type
_entity.pdbx_description
1 polymer ?
#
loop_
_entity_poly.entity_id
_entity_poly.type
_entity_poly.pdbx_seq_one_letter_code
_entity_poly.pdbx_strand_id
1 'polypeptide(L)'
;MLANIGSEPIAKLDGVQTLAAQSGINDIELWNGLFVTKGTPQDVIDTLAAVGKATMASEEAQQLMAETGARVYWQGMDESMARIETDRKKSAEISAIIGN
;
A
#
# COMPACT_ATOMS: atom_id res chain seq x y z
N MET A 1 20.29 8.95 0.33
CA MET A 1 19.13 8.46 -0.46
C MET A 1 18.62 9.56 -1.36
N LEU A 2 18.41 9.27 -2.63
CA LEU A 2 17.98 10.26 -3.62
C LEU A 2 16.47 10.49 -3.65
N ALA A 3 15.68 9.45 -3.45
CA ALA A 3 14.23 9.53 -3.48
C ALA A 3 13.61 8.29 -2.84
N ASN A 4 12.34 8.40 -2.43
CA ASN A 4 11.54 7.22 -2.13
C ASN A 4 10.52 7.01 -3.25
N ILE A 5 10.16 5.77 -3.55
CA ILE A 5 9.28 5.42 -4.68
C ILE A 5 7.79 5.40 -4.34
N GLY A 6 7.44 5.64 -3.08
CA GLY A 6 6.04 5.73 -2.66
C GLY A 6 5.39 7.05 -3.04
N SER A 7 4.10 7.16 -2.82
CA SER A 7 3.32 8.37 -3.11
C SER A 7 3.49 9.47 -2.09
N GLU A 8 3.93 9.13 -0.88
CA GLU A 8 4.01 10.03 0.27
C GLU A 8 5.41 10.06 0.85
N PRO A 9 5.87 11.20 1.41
CA PRO A 9 7.13 11.25 2.16
C PRO A 9 7.09 10.31 3.36
N ILE A 10 8.24 9.73 3.69
CA ILE A 10 8.39 8.83 4.85
C ILE A 10 9.01 9.63 6.01
N ALA A 11 8.36 9.62 7.17
CA ALA A 11 8.80 10.40 8.32
C ALA A 11 10.24 10.08 8.76
N LYS A 12 10.63 8.81 8.69
CA LYS A 12 11.99 8.36 9.04
C LYS A 12 13.05 8.86 8.05
N LEU A 13 12.64 9.24 6.84
CA LEU A 13 13.51 9.75 5.78
C LEU A 13 13.24 11.24 5.57
N ASP A 14 13.36 12.02 6.61
CA ASP A 14 13.11 13.45 6.57
C ASP A 14 13.97 14.14 5.50
N GLY A 15 13.36 15.01 4.72
CA GLY A 15 14.01 15.72 3.63
C GLY A 15 14.14 14.92 2.33
N VAL A 16 13.77 13.64 2.30
CA VAL A 16 13.80 12.83 1.08
C VAL A 16 12.46 12.95 0.36
N GLN A 17 12.49 13.48 -0.84
CA GLN A 17 11.30 13.62 -1.69
C GLN A 17 10.89 12.30 -2.33
N THR A 18 9.63 12.18 -2.72
CA THR A 18 9.17 11.03 -3.49
C THR A 18 9.73 11.11 -4.93
N LEU A 19 9.86 9.96 -5.57
CA LEU A 19 10.26 9.90 -6.98
C LEU A 19 9.24 10.62 -7.87
N ALA A 20 7.96 10.50 -7.55
CA ALA A 20 6.89 11.17 -8.27
C ALA A 20 7.04 12.70 -8.20
N ALA A 21 7.40 13.25 -7.03
CA ALA A 21 7.63 14.68 -6.86
C ALA A 21 8.82 15.19 -7.67
N GLN A 22 9.86 14.36 -7.81
CA GLN A 22 11.08 14.73 -8.54
C GLN A 22 10.98 14.56 -10.05
N SER A 23 10.30 13.54 -10.52
CA SER A 23 10.33 13.12 -11.92
C SER A 23 8.96 12.98 -12.58
N GLY A 24 7.88 13.03 -11.81
CA GLY A 24 6.54 12.79 -12.32
C GLY A 24 6.20 11.33 -12.57
N ILE A 25 7.11 10.41 -12.23
CA ILE A 25 6.84 8.97 -12.34
C ILE A 25 5.80 8.57 -11.30
N ASN A 26 4.81 7.79 -11.72
CA ASN A 26 3.74 7.34 -10.86
C ASN A 26 4.22 6.47 -9.71
N ASP A 27 3.43 6.48 -8.65
CA ASP A 27 3.58 5.68 -7.46
C ASP A 27 3.87 4.20 -7.76
N ILE A 28 5.00 3.70 -7.26
CA ILE A 28 5.38 2.29 -7.28
C ILE A 28 5.64 1.90 -5.83
N GLU A 29 4.62 1.40 -5.16
CA GLU A 29 4.65 1.17 -3.72
C GLU A 29 4.42 -0.29 -3.40
N LEU A 30 5.22 -0.84 -2.47
CA LEU A 30 5.00 -2.18 -1.94
C LEU A 30 3.91 -2.11 -0.87
N TRP A 31 2.95 -3.03 -0.93
CA TRP A 31 1.87 -3.10 0.04
C TRP A 31 1.56 -4.56 0.40
N ASN A 32 0.91 -4.74 1.54
CA ASN A 32 0.45 -6.04 1.99
C ASN A 32 -1.07 -6.06 2.07
N GLY A 33 -1.66 -7.19 1.79
CA GLY A 33 -3.10 -7.37 1.82
C GLY A 33 -3.52 -8.57 2.65
N LEU A 34 -4.69 -8.47 3.27
CA LEU A 34 -5.36 -9.58 3.92
C LEU A 34 -6.43 -10.11 2.98
N PHE A 35 -6.39 -11.40 2.68
CA PHE A 35 -7.29 -12.04 1.73
C PHE A 35 -8.14 -13.10 2.42
N VAL A 36 -9.36 -13.29 1.92
CA VAL A 36 -10.24 -14.34 2.38
C VAL A 36 -10.63 -15.24 1.20
N THR A 37 -11.02 -16.47 1.49
CA THR A 37 -11.47 -17.42 0.49
C THR A 37 -12.76 -16.93 -0.19
N LYS A 38 -12.87 -17.17 -1.49
CA LYS A 38 -14.11 -16.89 -2.22
C LYS A 38 -15.27 -17.64 -1.58
N GLY A 39 -16.39 -16.96 -1.39
CA GLY A 39 -17.56 -17.54 -0.73
C GLY A 39 -17.61 -17.32 0.78
N THR A 40 -16.64 -16.62 1.36
CA THR A 40 -16.68 -16.24 2.77
C THR A 40 -17.94 -15.39 3.02
N PRO A 41 -18.73 -15.70 4.09
CA PRO A 41 -19.91 -14.89 4.42
C PRO A 41 -19.60 -13.41 4.63
N GLN A 42 -20.49 -12.54 4.22
CA GLN A 42 -20.29 -11.09 4.26
C GLN A 42 -20.10 -10.57 5.69
N ASP A 43 -20.80 -11.14 6.67
CA ASP A 43 -20.64 -10.76 8.08
C ASP A 43 -19.24 -11.04 8.61
N VAL A 44 -18.62 -12.14 8.17
CA VAL A 44 -17.23 -12.46 8.50
C VAL A 44 -16.27 -11.46 7.85
N ILE A 45 -16.50 -11.12 6.59
CA ILE A 45 -15.70 -10.13 5.87
C ILE A 45 -15.79 -8.78 6.57
N ASP A 46 -16.99 -8.35 6.93
CA ASP A 46 -17.21 -7.07 7.60
C ASP A 46 -16.52 -7.02 8.98
N THR A 47 -16.58 -8.12 9.72
CA THR A 47 -15.91 -8.23 11.03
C THR A 47 -14.39 -8.15 10.87
N LEU A 48 -13.82 -8.88 9.92
CA LEU A 48 -12.39 -8.85 9.66
C LEU A 48 -11.93 -7.48 9.19
N ALA A 49 -12.69 -6.82 8.35
CA ALA A 49 -12.40 -5.47 7.89
C ALA A 49 -12.41 -4.46 9.04
N ALA A 50 -13.40 -4.55 9.94
CA ALA A 50 -13.48 -3.66 11.10
C ALA A 50 -12.32 -3.87 12.06
N VAL A 51 -11.95 -5.12 12.34
CA VAL A 51 -10.81 -5.45 13.21
C VAL A 51 -9.50 -5.00 12.58
N GLY A 52 -9.30 -5.26 11.30
CA GLY A 52 -8.10 -4.84 10.58
C GLY A 52 -7.92 -3.34 10.57
N LYS A 53 -8.98 -2.60 10.28
CA LYS A 53 -8.98 -1.14 10.30
C LYS A 53 -8.64 -0.59 11.67
N ALA A 54 -9.27 -1.11 12.73
CA ALA A 54 -9.01 -0.70 14.09
C ALA A 54 -7.55 -1.01 14.51
N THR A 55 -7.04 -2.17 14.12
CA THR A 55 -5.66 -2.57 14.42
C THR A 55 -4.66 -1.64 13.75
N MET A 56 -4.85 -1.32 12.49
CA MET A 56 -3.96 -0.42 11.75
C MET A 56 -4.02 1.01 12.25
N ALA A 57 -5.15 1.43 12.82
CA ALA A 57 -5.30 2.75 13.43
C ALA A 57 -4.73 2.83 14.85
N SER A 58 -4.37 1.70 15.48
CA SER A 58 -3.85 1.67 16.83
C SER A 58 -2.49 2.38 16.92
N GLU A 59 -2.23 2.99 18.05
CA GLU A 59 -0.95 3.67 18.32
C GLU A 59 0.22 2.70 18.25
N GLU A 60 0.05 1.48 18.76
CA GLU A 60 1.08 0.44 18.70
C GLU A 60 1.48 0.07 17.28
N ALA A 61 0.50 -0.12 16.39
CA ALA A 61 0.76 -0.44 14.99
C ALA A 61 1.46 0.74 14.29
N GLN A 62 1.01 1.96 14.52
CA GLN A 62 1.62 3.17 13.96
C GLN A 62 3.08 3.30 14.38
N GLN A 63 3.36 3.10 15.66
CA GLN A 63 4.70 3.20 16.21
C GLN A 63 5.62 2.10 15.69
N LEU A 64 5.16 0.85 15.69
CA LEU A 64 5.93 -0.29 15.22
C LEU A 64 6.29 -0.15 13.74
N MET A 65 5.35 0.25 12.92
CA MET A 65 5.59 0.43 11.48
C MET A 65 6.49 1.63 11.20
N ALA A 66 6.36 2.71 11.97
CA ALA A 66 7.24 3.87 11.84
C ALA A 66 8.71 3.49 12.10
N GLU A 67 8.97 2.60 13.06
CA GLU A 67 10.31 2.10 13.35
C GLU A 67 10.91 1.31 12.18
N THR A 68 10.08 0.63 11.41
CA THR A 68 10.53 -0.12 10.23
C THR A 68 10.63 0.74 8.96
N GLY A 69 10.20 2.00 9.02
CA GLY A 69 10.17 2.88 7.86
C GLY A 69 8.95 2.68 6.96
N ALA A 70 7.99 1.86 7.38
CA ALA A 70 6.77 1.63 6.62
C ALA A 70 5.72 2.70 6.90
N ARG A 71 4.88 2.97 5.91
CA ARG A 71 3.71 3.81 6.06
C ARG A 71 2.52 2.93 6.46
N VAL A 72 1.81 3.33 7.51
CA VAL A 72 0.62 2.60 7.98
C VAL A 72 -0.63 3.25 7.41
N TYR A 73 -1.41 2.47 6.70
CA TYR A 73 -2.71 2.89 6.20
C TYR A 73 -3.63 1.68 6.01
N TRP A 74 -4.92 1.95 5.93
CA TRP A 74 -5.92 0.93 5.68
C TRP A 74 -6.74 1.31 4.46
N GLN A 75 -6.92 0.38 3.55
CA GLN A 75 -7.83 0.51 2.42
C GLN A 75 -8.89 -0.58 2.51
N GLY A 76 -10.15 -0.20 2.32
CA GLY A 76 -11.27 -1.13 2.30
C GLY A 76 -11.25 -2.05 1.08
N MET A 77 -12.26 -2.92 0.98
CA MET A 77 -12.33 -3.92 -0.09
C MET A 77 -12.31 -3.27 -1.48
N ASP A 78 -13.15 -2.29 -1.72
CA ASP A 78 -13.26 -1.64 -3.04
C ASP A 78 -11.97 -0.92 -3.42
N GLU A 79 -11.35 -0.20 -2.48
CA GLU A 79 -10.08 0.47 -2.69
C GLU A 79 -8.96 -0.53 -2.95
N SER A 80 -8.95 -1.64 -2.22
CA SER A 80 -7.96 -2.71 -2.39
C SER A 80 -8.09 -3.37 -3.76
N MET A 81 -9.31 -3.64 -4.21
CA MET A 81 -9.53 -4.20 -5.54
C MET A 81 -9.09 -3.24 -6.65
N ALA A 82 -9.36 -1.95 -6.49
CA ALA A 82 -8.89 -0.93 -7.41
C ALA A 82 -7.36 -0.85 -7.44
N ARG A 83 -6.71 -0.98 -6.29
CA ARG A 83 -5.25 -1.01 -6.17
C ARG A 83 -4.64 -2.19 -6.90
N ILE A 84 -5.22 -3.38 -6.73
CA ILE A 84 -4.77 -4.60 -7.40
C ILE A 84 -4.84 -4.41 -8.91
N GLU A 85 -5.93 -3.87 -9.43
CA GLU A 85 -6.10 -3.65 -10.87
C GLU A 85 -5.10 -2.62 -11.40
N THR A 86 -4.86 -1.54 -10.67
CA THR A 86 -3.87 -0.53 -11.01
C THR A 86 -2.46 -1.12 -11.07
N ASP A 87 -2.08 -1.90 -10.06
CA ASP A 87 -0.75 -2.52 -9.98
C ASP A 87 -0.56 -3.57 -11.06
N ARG A 88 -1.62 -4.29 -11.40
CA ARG A 88 -1.60 -5.26 -12.49
C ARG A 88 -1.31 -4.59 -13.84
N LYS A 89 -1.92 -3.45 -14.10
CA LYS A 89 -1.64 -2.66 -15.31
C LYS A 89 -0.20 -2.14 -15.34
N LYS A 90 0.28 -1.61 -14.22
CA LYS A 90 1.68 -1.15 -14.10
C LYS A 90 2.67 -2.28 -14.35
N SER A 91 2.40 -3.45 -13.78
CA SER A 91 3.25 -4.64 -13.99
C SER A 91 3.29 -5.07 -15.44
N ALA A 92 2.15 -5.04 -16.12
CA ALA A 92 2.07 -5.37 -17.54
C ALA A 92 2.87 -4.38 -18.40
N GLU A 93 2.79 -3.10 -18.11
CA GLU A 93 3.55 -2.05 -18.80
C GLU A 93 5.06 -2.25 -18.61
N ILE A 94 5.48 -2.53 -17.38
CA ILE A 94 6.89 -2.79 -17.06
C ILE A 94 7.39 -4.04 -17.78
N SER A 95 6.60 -5.10 -17.77
CA SER A 95 6.95 -6.35 -18.48
C SER A 95 7.11 -6.11 -19.97
N ALA A 96 6.26 -5.30 -20.57
CA ALA A 96 6.38 -4.94 -21.98
C ALA A 96 7.68 -4.18 -22.29
N ILE A 97 8.11 -3.28 -21.39
CA ILE A 97 9.35 -2.50 -21.55
C ILE A 97 10.58 -3.40 -21.48
N ILE A 98 10.61 -4.36 -20.56
CA ILE A 98 11.75 -5.26 -20.38
C ILE A 98 11.73 -6.49 -21.30
N GLY A 99 10.70 -6.61 -22.16
CA GLY A 99 10.63 -7.66 -23.17
C GLY A 99 10.16 -9.03 -22.69
N ASN A 100 9.46 -9.09 -21.59
CA ASN A 100 8.89 -10.36 -21.06
C ASN A 100 7.43 -10.54 -21.44
#